data_9102176aebb49d94628b1786493b094e
#
_entry.id   9102176aebb49d94628b1786493b094e
#
_cell.length_a   1.000
_cell.length_b   1.000
_cell.length_c   1.000
_cell.angle_alpha   90.00
_cell.angle_beta   90.00
_cell.angle_gamma   90.00
#
_symmetry.space_group_name_H-M   'P 1'
#
loop_
_entity.id
_entity.type
_entity.pdbx_description
1 polymer ?
#
loop_
_entity_poly.entity_id
_entity_poly.type
_entity_poly.pdbx_seq_one_letter_code
_entity_poly.pdbx_strand_id
1 'polypeptide(L)'
;MAKVEPQLLQALSELWIVRKSQNGLWSEPVFKRLEKVCADLYENGRHSFGSSFALNHALRSLGAPGTLPEVLEAEIGDVSEAAERLDQAFKQTSTRRTYICPLDLAEDVPSLTFGAVRLGRFSAADLETFFDARRLARCYPNQPLDSARLSQFHWLVIEENVPVTRSAGLRAMPDFSTIMDRDFGEIDPHKGRFPQAVETVLFFLLLAPWEKWSTMNEVDWRGFRVPWIYCLDDDLFVSPSAPPSADTLSWEPHTYTDDWGESIEVERPIELRLIDSARGEMLEFSDERWTDFKSALDSELLQPPVMHFVVRAFLANGIDEFMAHLTAIEAALGLQTDHNPKARKLHHPNIGATKRVGVRLASALDDASAADLYADLFNLRSAFIHGRGGIEKISTQKRVSARRLAAMAASALVTQASQSTQTRERVLGELLDKGAQLVAK
;
A
#
# COMPACT_ATOMS: atom_id res chain seq x y z
N MET A 1 27.92 -9.68 19.39
CA MET A 1 26.65 -9.69 20.12
C MET A 1 26.78 -8.72 21.28
N ALA A 2 25.90 -7.73 21.40
CA ALA A 2 25.86 -6.84 22.56
C ALA A 2 25.44 -7.68 23.77
N LYS A 3 26.10 -7.49 24.90
CA LYS A 3 25.82 -8.26 26.12
C LYS A 3 24.51 -7.75 26.71
N VAL A 4 23.49 -8.62 26.78
CA VAL A 4 22.21 -8.31 27.42
C VAL A 4 22.42 -7.91 28.88
N GLU A 5 21.66 -6.95 29.36
CA GLU A 5 21.69 -6.52 30.76
C GLU A 5 21.35 -7.70 31.69
N PRO A 6 22.24 -8.08 32.63
CA PRO A 6 22.01 -9.26 33.48
C PRO A 6 20.69 -9.21 34.26
N GLN A 7 20.27 -8.01 34.68
CA GLN A 7 19.02 -7.81 35.42
C GLN A 7 17.79 -8.15 34.56
N LEU A 8 17.81 -7.82 33.24
CA LEU A 8 16.74 -8.14 32.30
C LEU A 8 16.65 -9.66 32.12
N LEU A 9 17.77 -10.32 31.84
CA LEU A 9 17.81 -11.78 31.67
C LEU A 9 17.30 -12.50 32.91
N GLN A 10 17.71 -12.05 34.11
CA GLN A 10 17.24 -12.64 35.36
C GLN A 10 15.73 -12.47 35.52
N ALA A 11 15.18 -11.26 35.31
CA ALA A 11 13.74 -11.01 35.46
C ALA A 11 12.91 -11.82 34.44
N LEU A 12 13.39 -11.95 33.20
CA LEU A 12 12.77 -12.80 32.19
C LEU A 12 12.85 -14.29 32.57
N SER A 13 13.98 -14.77 33.10
CA SER A 13 14.12 -16.17 33.51
C SER A 13 13.15 -16.52 34.61
N GLU A 14 12.91 -15.64 35.59
CA GLU A 14 11.91 -15.82 36.63
C GLU A 14 10.48 -15.84 36.04
N LEU A 15 10.19 -15.00 35.03
CA LEU A 15 8.88 -14.98 34.38
C LEU A 15 8.65 -16.23 33.51
N TRP A 16 9.70 -16.78 32.88
CA TRP A 16 9.60 -17.98 32.03
C TRP A 16 9.20 -19.24 32.74
N ILE A 17 9.30 -19.25 34.08
CA ILE A 17 8.84 -20.38 34.92
C ILE A 17 7.32 -20.37 35.08
N VAL A 18 6.66 -19.22 34.92
CA VAL A 18 5.21 -19.08 35.07
C VAL A 18 4.51 -19.72 33.87
N ARG A 19 3.79 -20.83 34.08
CA ARG A 19 3.06 -21.54 33.02
C ARG A 19 1.61 -21.12 32.90
N LYS A 20 0.97 -20.80 34.02
CA LYS A 20 -0.45 -20.46 34.10
C LYS A 20 -0.69 -19.44 35.20
N SER A 21 -1.40 -18.36 34.89
CA SER A 21 -1.87 -17.38 35.85
C SER A 21 -3.39 -17.40 35.91
N GLN A 22 -3.98 -17.46 37.11
CA GLN A 22 -5.43 -17.44 37.30
C GLN A 22 -6.07 -16.10 36.92
N ASN A 23 -5.33 -15.01 37.14
CA ASN A 23 -5.80 -13.63 36.92
C ASN A 23 -5.10 -12.89 35.75
N GLY A 24 -4.42 -13.64 34.90
CA GLY A 24 -3.57 -13.09 33.82
C GLY A 24 -2.18 -12.69 34.31
N LEU A 25 -1.23 -12.67 33.37
CA LEU A 25 0.19 -12.46 33.66
C LEU A 25 0.48 -11.11 34.35
N TRP A 26 -0.33 -10.09 34.09
CA TRP A 26 -0.21 -8.74 34.71
C TRP A 26 -0.33 -8.71 36.23
N SER A 27 -1.06 -9.65 36.80
CA SER A 27 -1.24 -9.75 38.26
C SER A 27 -0.08 -10.44 38.97
N GLU A 28 0.81 -11.10 38.22
CA GLU A 28 1.92 -11.85 38.75
C GLU A 28 3.03 -10.96 39.31
N PRO A 29 3.57 -11.21 40.50
CA PRO A 29 4.66 -10.42 41.05
C PRO A 29 5.92 -10.40 40.19
N VAL A 30 6.19 -11.48 39.42
CA VAL A 30 7.33 -11.57 38.51
C VAL A 30 7.14 -10.67 37.29
N PHE A 31 5.92 -10.46 36.82
CA PHE A 31 5.63 -9.50 35.75
C PHE A 31 5.89 -8.05 36.23
N LYS A 32 5.40 -7.72 37.43
CA LYS A 32 5.66 -6.39 38.02
C LYS A 32 7.14 -6.12 38.25
N ARG A 33 7.91 -7.17 38.59
CA ARG A 33 9.36 -7.05 38.68
C ARG A 33 10.02 -6.78 37.33
N LEU A 34 9.60 -7.49 36.28
CA LEU A 34 10.08 -7.25 34.92
C LEU A 34 9.75 -5.83 34.45
N GLU A 35 8.52 -5.36 34.67
CA GLU A 35 8.10 -3.99 34.35
C GLU A 35 9.03 -2.98 35.03
N LYS A 36 9.32 -3.16 36.32
CA LYS A 36 10.23 -2.28 37.05
C LYS A 36 11.64 -2.30 36.45
N VAL A 37 12.18 -3.47 36.15
CA VAL A 37 13.51 -3.60 35.53
C VAL A 37 13.55 -2.89 34.17
N CYS A 38 12.51 -3.06 33.33
CA CYS A 38 12.43 -2.38 32.05
C CYS A 38 12.34 -0.85 32.22
N ALA A 39 11.52 -0.38 33.15
CA ALA A 39 11.40 1.05 33.45
C ALA A 39 12.73 1.65 33.92
N ASP A 40 13.44 0.98 34.84
CA ASP A 40 14.72 1.45 35.36
C ASP A 40 15.82 1.46 34.27
N LEU A 41 15.85 0.46 33.39
CA LEU A 41 16.88 0.35 32.34
C LEU A 41 16.62 1.23 31.12
N TYR A 42 15.36 1.39 30.70
CA TYR A 42 15.04 1.96 29.39
C TYR A 42 14.10 3.16 29.41
N GLU A 43 13.42 3.46 30.53
CA GLU A 43 12.39 4.49 30.62
C GLU A 43 12.67 5.53 31.73
N ASN A 44 13.90 5.59 32.24
CA ASN A 44 14.31 6.47 33.36
C ASN A 44 13.42 6.33 34.61
N GLY A 45 13.02 5.10 34.93
CA GLY A 45 12.15 4.79 36.07
C GLY A 45 10.68 5.19 35.86
N ARG A 46 10.30 5.64 34.67
CA ARG A 46 8.89 5.95 34.35
C ARG A 46 8.15 4.67 34.02
N HIS A 47 6.93 4.58 34.50
CA HIS A 47 6.03 3.47 34.23
C HIS A 47 4.66 4.03 33.80
N SER A 48 4.09 3.50 32.73
CA SER A 48 2.75 3.83 32.28
C SER A 48 1.93 2.56 32.03
N PHE A 49 0.62 2.68 32.02
CA PHE A 49 -0.25 1.59 31.61
C PHE A 49 0.06 1.12 30.19
N GLY A 50 0.39 2.05 29.29
CA GLY A 50 0.81 1.74 27.92
C GLY A 50 2.07 0.89 27.87
N SER A 51 3.08 1.16 28.71
CA SER A 51 4.30 0.35 28.81
C SER A 51 4.00 -1.08 29.22
N SER A 52 3.14 -1.28 30.21
CA SER A 52 2.70 -2.62 30.67
C SER A 52 2.02 -3.41 29.56
N PHE A 53 1.11 -2.75 28.86
CA PHE A 53 0.36 -3.35 27.77
C PHE A 53 1.27 -3.77 26.60
N ALA A 54 2.16 -2.86 26.19
CA ALA A 54 3.14 -3.12 25.14
C ALA A 54 4.11 -4.25 25.53
N LEU A 55 4.59 -4.27 26.77
CA LEU A 55 5.43 -5.34 27.29
C LEU A 55 4.73 -6.71 27.26
N ASN A 56 3.44 -6.77 27.63
CA ASN A 56 2.68 -8.01 27.54
C ASN A 56 2.54 -8.52 26.10
N HIS A 57 2.33 -7.62 25.11
CA HIS A 57 2.34 -8.00 23.70
C HIS A 57 3.70 -8.50 23.23
N ALA A 58 4.78 -7.84 23.66
CA ALA A 58 6.13 -8.28 23.35
C ALA A 58 6.40 -9.69 23.91
N LEU A 59 6.02 -9.95 25.15
CA LEU A 59 6.18 -11.27 25.78
C LEU A 59 5.41 -12.36 25.05
N ARG A 60 4.18 -12.09 24.62
CA ARG A 60 3.40 -13.02 23.79
C ARG A 60 4.10 -13.30 22.46
N SER A 61 4.54 -12.27 21.76
CA SER A 61 5.28 -12.39 20.51
C SER A 61 6.58 -13.18 20.66
N LEU A 62 7.24 -13.07 21.81
CA LEU A 62 8.46 -13.81 22.16
C LEU A 62 8.18 -15.25 22.61
N GLY A 63 6.93 -15.62 22.87
CA GLY A 63 6.55 -16.96 23.31
C GLY A 63 6.75 -17.20 24.81
N ALA A 64 6.49 -16.19 25.65
CA ALA A 64 6.50 -16.37 27.09
C ALA A 64 5.44 -17.39 27.55
N PRO A 65 5.80 -18.44 28.31
CA PRO A 65 4.90 -19.56 28.63
C PRO A 65 3.56 -19.12 29.24
N GLY A 66 3.58 -18.15 30.14
CA GLY A 66 2.38 -17.62 30.80
C GLY A 66 1.41 -16.87 29.92
N THR A 67 1.79 -16.56 28.66
CA THR A 67 0.95 -15.87 27.68
C THR A 67 0.32 -16.81 26.65
N LEU A 68 0.78 -18.05 26.55
CA LEU A 68 0.38 -19.03 25.55
C LEU A 68 -0.63 -20.03 26.13
N PRO A 69 -1.61 -20.50 25.31
CA PRO A 69 -2.44 -21.65 25.69
C PRO A 69 -1.61 -22.94 25.69
N GLU A 70 -2.05 -23.93 26.46
CA GLU A 70 -1.34 -25.21 26.63
C GLU A 70 -1.07 -25.94 25.30
N VAL A 71 -1.95 -25.79 24.31
CA VAL A 71 -1.81 -26.41 22.99
C VAL A 71 -0.62 -25.86 22.18
N LEU A 72 -0.03 -24.77 22.63
CA LEU A 72 1.11 -24.11 21.96
C LEU A 72 2.43 -24.27 22.75
N GLU A 73 2.59 -25.34 23.54
CA GLU A 73 3.85 -25.58 24.26
C GLU A 73 5.09 -25.64 23.34
N ALA A 74 4.93 -26.11 22.11
CA ALA A 74 5.99 -26.13 21.10
C ALA A 74 6.42 -24.72 20.63
N GLU A 75 5.58 -23.70 20.84
CA GLU A 75 5.82 -22.31 20.45
C GLU A 75 6.48 -21.49 21.58
N ILE A 76 6.77 -22.10 22.72
CA ILE A 76 7.52 -21.43 23.80
C ILE A 76 8.88 -21.00 23.27
N GLY A 77 9.21 -19.72 23.48
CA GLY A 77 10.48 -19.14 23.05
C GLY A 77 11.63 -19.49 24.01
N ASP A 78 12.87 -19.42 23.51
CA ASP A 78 14.07 -19.44 24.34
C ASP A 78 14.19 -18.13 25.12
N VAL A 79 14.47 -18.22 26.43
CA VAL A 79 14.54 -17.05 27.31
C VAL A 79 15.71 -16.13 27.00
N SER A 80 16.84 -16.69 26.54
CA SER A 80 18.03 -15.89 26.24
C SER A 80 17.81 -15.12 24.93
N GLU A 81 17.25 -15.77 23.92
CA GLU A 81 16.83 -15.11 22.67
C GLU A 81 15.76 -14.04 22.94
N ALA A 82 14.79 -14.34 23.82
CA ALA A 82 13.77 -13.38 24.20
C ALA A 82 14.35 -12.14 24.88
N ALA A 83 15.36 -12.33 25.75
CA ALA A 83 16.04 -11.23 26.41
C ALA A 83 16.83 -10.34 25.41
N GLU A 84 17.53 -10.96 24.44
CA GLU A 84 18.25 -10.24 23.39
C GLU A 84 17.29 -9.42 22.52
N ARG A 85 16.22 -10.02 22.07
CA ARG A 85 15.20 -9.35 21.23
C ARG A 85 14.47 -8.24 21.98
N LEU A 86 14.16 -8.41 23.26
CA LEU A 86 13.52 -7.39 24.06
C LEU A 86 14.47 -6.20 24.33
N ASP A 87 15.72 -6.46 24.68
CA ASP A 87 16.75 -5.43 24.83
C ASP A 87 16.94 -4.62 23.54
N GLN A 88 17.04 -5.31 22.43
CA GLN A 88 17.14 -4.68 21.11
C GLN A 88 15.89 -3.83 20.79
N ALA A 89 14.69 -4.32 21.08
CA ALA A 89 13.45 -3.61 20.84
C ALA A 89 13.36 -2.28 21.60
N PHE A 90 13.88 -2.19 22.81
CA PHE A 90 13.97 -0.93 23.55
C PHE A 90 15.00 0.05 22.95
N LYS A 91 16.11 -0.47 22.43
CA LYS A 91 17.24 0.33 21.92
C LYS A 91 17.10 0.75 20.47
N GLN A 92 16.30 0.04 19.67
CA GLN A 92 16.16 0.32 18.23
C GLN A 92 15.63 1.72 17.95
N THR A 93 16.12 2.33 16.87
CA THR A 93 15.72 3.64 16.39
C THR A 93 14.79 3.58 15.18
N SER A 94 14.75 2.43 14.53
CA SER A 94 13.87 2.13 13.39
C SER A 94 13.41 0.69 13.47
N THR A 95 12.27 0.42 12.85
CA THR A 95 11.70 -0.92 12.69
C THR A 95 11.41 -1.18 11.22
N ARG A 96 11.48 -2.44 10.81
CA ARG A 96 11.04 -2.84 9.48
C ARG A 96 9.52 -3.05 9.52
N ARG A 97 8.86 -2.49 8.52
CA ARG A 97 7.43 -2.70 8.26
C ARG A 97 7.27 -3.37 6.91
N THR A 98 6.51 -4.46 6.88
CA THR A 98 6.24 -5.22 5.67
C THR A 98 4.76 -5.11 5.33
N TYR A 99 4.46 -4.62 4.12
CA TYR A 99 3.12 -4.63 3.57
C TYR A 99 2.98 -5.83 2.63
N ILE A 100 1.97 -6.64 2.84
CA ILE A 100 1.70 -7.87 2.11
C ILE A 100 0.32 -7.72 1.47
N CYS A 101 0.29 -7.61 0.14
CA CYS A 101 -0.91 -7.32 -0.63
C CYS A 101 -1.17 -8.48 -1.59
N PRO A 102 -2.32 -9.18 -1.51
CA PRO A 102 -2.68 -10.14 -2.53
C PRO A 102 -3.02 -9.41 -3.82
N LEU A 103 -2.57 -9.94 -4.94
CA LEU A 103 -3.00 -9.57 -6.26
C LEU A 103 -4.12 -10.52 -6.69
N ASP A 104 -5.32 -10.24 -6.19
CA ASP A 104 -6.51 -11.02 -6.52
C ASP A 104 -6.85 -10.87 -8.00
N LEU A 105 -7.36 -11.90 -8.63
CA LEU A 105 -7.67 -11.98 -10.06
C LEU A 105 -6.44 -11.91 -11.01
N ALA A 106 -5.23 -11.94 -10.50
CA ALA A 106 -4.03 -11.89 -11.34
C ALA A 106 -3.79 -13.23 -12.02
N GLU A 107 -3.67 -13.21 -13.35
CA GLU A 107 -3.15 -14.32 -14.14
C GLU A 107 -1.62 -14.43 -13.97
N ASP A 108 -0.93 -15.10 -14.85
CA ASP A 108 0.51 -15.37 -14.80
C ASP A 108 1.39 -14.10 -14.84
N VAL A 109 1.49 -13.43 -13.69
CA VAL A 109 2.37 -12.28 -13.49
C VAL A 109 3.78 -12.79 -13.17
N PRO A 110 4.85 -12.36 -13.88
CA PRO A 110 6.20 -12.82 -13.62
C PRO A 110 6.68 -12.39 -12.23
N SER A 111 7.63 -13.15 -11.69
CA SER A 111 8.33 -12.73 -10.48
C SER A 111 9.22 -11.53 -10.76
N LEU A 112 9.00 -10.43 -10.05
CA LEU A 112 9.70 -9.16 -10.21
C LEU A 112 10.28 -8.72 -8.87
N THR A 113 11.44 -8.07 -8.93
CA THR A 113 12.06 -7.41 -7.77
C THR A 113 12.59 -6.07 -8.22
N PHE A 114 12.21 -5.00 -7.50
CA PHE A 114 12.70 -3.65 -7.71
C PHE A 114 12.68 -2.87 -6.40
N GLY A 115 13.80 -2.24 -6.04
CA GLY A 115 13.97 -1.62 -4.73
C GLY A 115 13.74 -2.62 -3.60
N ALA A 116 12.87 -2.27 -2.66
CA ALA A 116 12.46 -3.14 -1.56
C ALA A 116 11.09 -3.83 -1.84
N VAL A 117 10.77 -4.03 -3.11
CA VAL A 117 9.50 -4.61 -3.56
C VAL A 117 9.75 -5.98 -4.20
N ARG A 118 8.92 -6.94 -3.85
CA ARG A 118 8.86 -8.26 -4.47
C ARG A 118 7.45 -8.52 -4.95
N LEU A 119 7.30 -8.94 -6.19
CA LEU A 119 6.02 -9.28 -6.80
C LEU A 119 6.13 -10.68 -7.43
N GLY A 120 5.12 -11.52 -7.25
CA GLY A 120 5.07 -12.86 -7.84
C GLY A 120 4.26 -13.86 -7.02
N ARG A 121 4.29 -15.12 -7.43
CA ARG A 121 3.82 -16.24 -6.59
C ARG A 121 4.92 -16.65 -5.63
N PHE A 122 4.56 -16.86 -4.38
CA PHE A 122 5.46 -17.30 -3.33
C PHE A 122 5.00 -18.65 -2.78
N SER A 123 5.95 -19.47 -2.35
CA SER A 123 5.63 -20.74 -1.71
C SER A 123 4.92 -20.52 -0.36
N ALA A 124 4.26 -21.55 0.16
CA ALA A 124 3.65 -21.51 1.49
C ALA A 124 4.69 -21.13 2.57
N ALA A 125 5.92 -21.65 2.48
CA ALA A 125 7.01 -21.36 3.41
C ALA A 125 7.48 -19.87 3.32
N ASP A 126 7.52 -19.30 2.10
CA ASP A 126 7.83 -17.88 1.94
C ASP A 126 6.76 -17.00 2.58
N LEU A 127 5.48 -17.34 2.37
CA LEU A 127 4.35 -16.63 2.99
C LEU A 127 4.37 -16.74 4.52
N GLU A 128 4.66 -17.92 5.06
CA GLU A 128 4.84 -18.09 6.50
C GLU A 128 5.95 -17.18 7.05
N THR A 129 7.01 -16.97 6.28
CA THR A 129 8.09 -16.05 6.64
C THR A 129 7.63 -14.59 6.56
N PHE A 130 6.94 -14.17 5.48
CA PHE A 130 6.49 -12.79 5.31
C PHE A 130 5.45 -12.37 6.35
N PHE A 131 4.57 -13.28 6.71
CA PHE A 131 3.54 -13.05 7.73
C PHE A 131 4.03 -13.26 9.17
N ASP A 132 5.27 -13.73 9.38
CA ASP A 132 5.74 -14.20 10.70
C ASP A 132 4.72 -15.16 11.33
N ALA A 133 4.45 -16.27 10.62
CA ALA A 133 3.40 -17.24 10.99
C ALA A 133 3.55 -17.75 12.43
N ARG A 134 4.80 -17.85 12.91
CA ARG A 134 5.08 -18.24 14.31
C ARG A 134 4.58 -17.20 15.31
N ARG A 135 4.82 -15.90 15.05
CA ARG A 135 4.30 -14.80 15.88
C ARG A 135 2.78 -14.74 15.82
N LEU A 136 2.22 -14.93 14.62
CA LEU A 136 0.76 -14.98 14.44
C LEU A 136 0.12 -16.12 15.22
N ALA A 137 0.67 -17.34 15.16
CA ALA A 137 0.17 -18.48 15.93
C ALA A 137 0.16 -18.21 17.44
N ARG A 138 1.18 -17.54 17.97
CA ARG A 138 1.26 -17.13 19.38
C ARG A 138 0.20 -16.08 19.74
N CYS A 139 -0.06 -15.12 18.85
CA CYS A 139 -1.02 -14.04 19.08
C CYS A 139 -2.47 -14.49 18.82
N TYR A 140 -2.67 -15.36 17.82
CA TYR A 140 -3.98 -15.79 17.32
C TYR A 140 -4.08 -17.32 17.18
N PRO A 141 -4.02 -18.07 18.29
CA PRO A 141 -3.94 -19.54 18.26
C PRO A 141 -5.14 -20.22 17.59
N ASN A 142 -6.29 -19.54 17.54
CA ASN A 142 -7.53 -20.06 16.95
C ASN A 142 -7.73 -19.63 15.48
N GLN A 143 -6.79 -18.90 14.91
CA GLN A 143 -6.87 -18.39 13.53
C GLN A 143 -5.53 -18.67 12.84
N PRO A 144 -5.26 -19.90 12.42
CA PRO A 144 -4.03 -20.22 11.72
C PRO A 144 -3.98 -19.53 10.36
N LEU A 145 -2.78 -19.16 9.93
CA LEU A 145 -2.55 -18.70 8.57
C LEU A 145 -2.67 -19.88 7.60
N ASP A 146 -3.59 -19.80 6.64
CA ASP A 146 -3.71 -20.81 5.57
C ASP A 146 -2.72 -20.50 4.43
N SER A 147 -1.45 -20.71 4.70
CA SER A 147 -0.35 -20.44 3.76
C SER A 147 -0.47 -21.29 2.48
N ALA A 148 -1.05 -22.49 2.57
CA ALA A 148 -1.23 -23.38 1.43
C ALA A 148 -2.23 -22.82 0.41
N ARG A 149 -3.41 -22.36 0.84
CA ARG A 149 -4.38 -21.72 -0.06
C ARG A 149 -3.87 -20.36 -0.54
N LEU A 150 -3.28 -19.56 0.35
CA LEU A 150 -2.74 -18.24 0.03
C LEU A 150 -1.61 -18.31 -1.01
N SER A 151 -0.80 -19.39 -1.03
CA SER A 151 0.29 -19.57 -2.02
C SER A 151 -0.18 -19.74 -3.47
N GLN A 152 -1.47 -19.97 -3.69
CA GLN A 152 -2.05 -20.05 -5.01
C GLN A 152 -2.22 -18.68 -5.70
N PHE A 153 -2.13 -17.57 -4.95
CA PHE A 153 -2.26 -16.22 -5.47
C PHE A 153 -0.90 -15.58 -5.74
N HIS A 154 -0.92 -14.50 -6.52
CA HIS A 154 0.21 -13.58 -6.64
C HIS A 154 0.18 -12.56 -5.49
N TRP A 155 1.35 -12.07 -5.15
CA TRP A 155 1.54 -11.17 -4.01
C TRP A 155 2.43 -10.01 -4.38
N LEU A 156 2.14 -8.86 -3.79
CA LEU A 156 3.01 -7.70 -3.75
C LEU A 156 3.49 -7.55 -2.30
N VAL A 157 4.79 -7.69 -2.08
CA VAL A 157 5.44 -7.56 -0.78
C VAL A 157 6.35 -6.34 -0.81
N ILE A 158 6.14 -5.40 0.10
CA ILE A 158 6.86 -4.13 0.16
C ILE A 158 7.45 -3.98 1.55
N GLU A 159 8.76 -3.75 1.64
CA GLU A 159 9.45 -3.52 2.90
C GLU A 159 9.88 -2.06 3.01
N GLU A 160 9.66 -1.46 4.17
CA GLU A 160 10.17 -0.13 4.51
C GLU A 160 10.73 -0.08 5.92
N ASN A 161 11.74 0.77 6.13
CA ASN A 161 12.22 1.08 7.47
C ASN A 161 11.55 2.35 7.96
N VAL A 162 10.83 2.26 9.07
CA VAL A 162 10.15 3.39 9.69
C VAL A 162 10.83 3.78 11.00
N PRO A 163 10.95 5.07 11.31
CA PRO A 163 11.54 5.49 12.57
C PRO A 163 10.62 5.12 13.74
N VAL A 164 11.21 4.62 14.81
CA VAL A 164 10.53 4.42 16.09
C VAL A 164 10.40 5.76 16.79
N THR A 165 9.19 6.09 17.24
CA THR A 165 8.95 7.35 17.98
C THR A 165 9.74 7.37 19.27
N ARG A 166 10.47 8.46 19.52
CA ARG A 166 11.27 8.65 20.72
C ARG A 166 10.96 10.02 21.35
N SER A 167 11.01 10.09 22.67
CA SER A 167 10.85 11.32 23.44
C SER A 167 11.98 11.43 24.45
N ALA A 168 12.69 12.55 24.47
CA ALA A 168 13.87 12.77 25.30
C ALA A 168 14.95 11.66 25.20
N GLY A 169 15.16 11.14 23.98
CA GLY A 169 16.12 10.06 23.72
C GLY A 169 15.64 8.65 24.04
N LEU A 170 14.50 8.52 24.73
CA LEU A 170 13.92 7.23 25.09
C LEU A 170 12.84 6.82 24.08
N ARG A 171 12.62 5.52 23.95
CA ARG A 171 11.53 5.00 23.15
C ARG A 171 10.19 5.45 23.72
N ALA A 172 9.33 6.03 22.89
CA ALA A 172 7.95 6.30 23.27
C ALA A 172 7.16 4.98 23.19
N MET A 173 6.60 4.57 24.32
CA MET A 173 5.70 3.41 24.37
C MET A 173 4.28 3.84 23.92
N PRO A 174 3.49 2.92 23.33
CA PRO A 174 2.12 3.22 22.98
C PRO A 174 1.35 3.75 24.19
N ASP A 175 0.86 4.98 24.12
CA ASP A 175 0.07 5.59 25.19
C ASP A 175 -1.36 5.78 24.70
N PHE A 176 -2.32 5.21 25.43
CA PHE A 176 -3.74 5.34 25.15
C PHE A 176 -4.27 6.78 25.26
N SER A 177 -3.60 7.62 26.07
CA SER A 177 -4.01 9.04 26.19
C SER A 177 -3.87 9.77 24.88
N THR A 178 -2.79 9.52 24.12
CA THR A 178 -2.58 10.13 22.79
C THR A 178 -3.57 9.64 21.72
N ILE A 179 -4.17 8.47 21.92
CA ILE A 179 -5.23 7.94 21.06
C ILE A 179 -6.56 8.63 21.40
N MET A 180 -6.86 8.83 22.68
CA MET A 180 -8.12 9.45 23.12
C MET A 180 -8.21 10.94 22.79
N ASP A 181 -7.09 11.63 22.67
CA ASP A 181 -7.03 13.05 22.31
C ASP A 181 -7.10 13.29 20.79
N ARG A 182 -7.20 12.24 19.98
CA ARG A 182 -7.34 12.36 18.52
C ARG A 182 -8.78 12.67 18.13
N ASP A 183 -8.91 13.60 17.19
CA ASP A 183 -10.17 13.73 16.43
C ASP A 183 -10.27 12.55 15.44
N PHE A 184 -11.09 11.55 15.78
CA PHE A 184 -11.28 10.37 14.93
C PHE A 184 -12.05 10.66 13.63
N GLY A 185 -12.66 11.83 13.52
CA GLY A 185 -13.36 12.30 12.32
C GLY A 185 -12.50 13.15 11.40
N GLU A 186 -11.28 13.50 11.81
CA GLU A 186 -10.37 14.33 11.01
C GLU A 186 -9.95 13.60 9.73
N ILE A 187 -10.12 14.29 8.61
CA ILE A 187 -9.68 13.82 7.29
C ILE A 187 -8.34 14.47 6.97
N ASP A 188 -7.29 13.67 6.90
CA ASP A 188 -6.01 14.12 6.37
C ASP A 188 -6.06 14.05 4.82
N PRO A 189 -6.08 15.20 4.12
CA PRO A 189 -6.18 15.21 2.65
C PRO A 189 -4.92 14.66 1.95
N HIS A 190 -3.83 14.47 2.70
CA HIS A 190 -2.57 13.93 2.20
C HIS A 190 -2.43 12.42 2.44
N LYS A 191 -3.38 11.82 3.17
CA LYS A 191 -3.43 10.36 3.36
C LYS A 191 -4.31 9.71 2.31
N GLY A 192 -3.72 8.80 1.56
CA GLY A 192 -4.45 7.91 0.67
C GLY A 192 -5.25 6.84 1.42
N ARG A 193 -5.99 6.04 0.67
CA ARG A 193 -6.70 4.86 1.20
C ARG A 193 -5.73 3.81 1.71
N PHE A 194 -4.58 3.69 1.06
CA PHE A 194 -3.53 2.76 1.40
C PHE A 194 -2.33 3.48 2.04
N PRO A 195 -1.46 2.77 2.75
CA PRO A 195 -0.18 3.31 3.18
C PRO A 195 0.61 3.88 1.99
N GLN A 196 1.34 4.98 2.23
CA GLN A 196 2.07 5.70 1.18
C GLN A 196 3.01 4.80 0.38
N ALA A 197 3.72 3.87 1.06
CA ALA A 197 4.61 2.91 0.39
C ALA A 197 3.84 2.04 -0.63
N VAL A 198 2.63 1.58 -0.27
CA VAL A 198 1.79 0.76 -1.16
C VAL A 198 1.22 1.59 -2.31
N GLU A 199 0.72 2.81 -2.05
CA GLU A 199 0.23 3.69 -3.12
C GLU A 199 1.33 4.04 -4.13
N THR A 200 2.55 4.28 -3.65
CA THR A 200 3.70 4.55 -4.50
C THR A 200 4.00 3.39 -5.45
N VAL A 201 4.00 2.17 -4.92
CA VAL A 201 4.27 0.97 -5.75
C VAL A 201 3.11 0.68 -6.70
N LEU A 202 1.88 0.81 -6.25
CA LEU A 202 0.71 0.66 -7.13
C LEU A 202 0.72 1.70 -8.25
N PHE A 203 1.04 2.96 -7.96
CA PHE A 203 1.15 3.99 -8.97
C PHE A 203 2.21 3.64 -10.02
N PHE A 204 3.39 3.16 -9.60
CA PHE A 204 4.43 2.68 -10.50
C PHE A 204 3.93 1.57 -11.42
N LEU A 205 3.27 0.55 -10.86
CA LEU A 205 2.69 -0.55 -11.64
C LEU A 205 1.60 -0.05 -12.62
N LEU A 206 0.78 0.91 -12.21
CA LEU A 206 -0.33 1.45 -13.01
C LEU A 206 0.10 2.38 -14.14
N LEU A 207 1.38 2.78 -14.21
CA LEU A 207 1.94 3.47 -15.37
C LEU A 207 2.12 2.54 -16.58
N ALA A 208 2.06 1.22 -16.37
CA ALA A 208 2.07 0.25 -17.45
C ALA A 208 0.72 0.16 -18.17
N PRO A 209 0.70 -0.29 -19.43
CA PRO A 209 -0.48 -0.32 -20.26
C PRO A 209 -1.40 -1.54 -19.99
N TRP A 210 -1.81 -1.76 -18.74
CA TRP A 210 -2.65 -2.89 -18.31
C TRP A 210 -3.90 -3.08 -19.18
N GLU A 211 -4.52 -1.97 -19.59
CA GLU A 211 -5.69 -2.02 -20.48
C GLU A 211 -5.40 -2.58 -21.88
N LYS A 212 -4.13 -2.50 -22.33
CA LYS A 212 -3.70 -3.11 -23.59
C LYS A 212 -3.37 -4.59 -23.42
N TRP A 213 -2.96 -4.98 -22.24
CA TRP A 213 -2.62 -6.35 -21.91
C TRP A 213 -3.85 -7.19 -21.58
N SER A 214 -4.92 -6.59 -21.04
CA SER A 214 -6.14 -7.31 -20.72
C SER A 214 -6.90 -7.72 -21.98
N THR A 215 -7.29 -8.99 -22.08
CA THR A 215 -8.14 -9.51 -23.16
C THR A 215 -9.59 -9.02 -23.05
N MET A 216 -10.03 -8.61 -21.85
CA MET A 216 -11.37 -8.12 -21.53
C MET A 216 -11.32 -6.70 -20.95
N ASN A 217 -10.61 -5.79 -21.59
CA ASN A 217 -10.39 -4.42 -21.13
C ASN A 217 -11.67 -3.62 -20.89
N GLU A 218 -12.77 -4.02 -21.50
CA GLU A 218 -14.10 -3.41 -21.34
C GLU A 218 -14.70 -3.71 -19.97
N VAL A 219 -14.45 -4.90 -19.44
CA VAL A 219 -15.00 -5.38 -18.17
C VAL A 219 -14.03 -5.09 -17.04
N ASP A 220 -12.77 -5.50 -17.20
CA ASP A 220 -11.72 -5.24 -16.24
C ASP A 220 -10.36 -5.00 -16.94
N TRP A 221 -9.87 -3.78 -16.82
CA TRP A 221 -8.67 -3.28 -17.48
C TRP A 221 -7.40 -3.46 -16.62
N ARG A 222 -7.57 -3.92 -15.38
CA ARG A 222 -6.53 -3.80 -14.35
C ARG A 222 -5.56 -4.97 -14.33
N GLY A 223 -5.97 -6.12 -14.82
CA GLY A 223 -5.19 -7.36 -14.71
C GLY A 223 -5.10 -7.94 -13.29
N PHE A 224 -5.45 -7.18 -12.25
CA PHE A 224 -5.50 -7.63 -10.85
C PHE A 224 -6.29 -6.65 -9.97
N ARG A 225 -6.60 -7.08 -8.74
CA ARG A 225 -7.16 -6.24 -7.67
C ARG A 225 -6.35 -6.40 -6.39
N VAL A 226 -6.41 -5.38 -5.54
CA VAL A 226 -5.85 -5.44 -4.18
C VAL A 226 -7.01 -5.28 -3.19
N PRO A 227 -7.61 -6.37 -2.71
CA PRO A 227 -8.79 -6.30 -1.84
C PRO A 227 -8.45 -5.80 -0.45
N TRP A 228 -7.26 -6.10 0.06
CA TRP A 228 -6.77 -5.68 1.37
C TRP A 228 -5.25 -5.63 1.40
N ILE A 229 -4.72 -5.01 2.46
CA ILE A 229 -3.29 -4.94 2.76
C ILE A 229 -3.10 -5.45 4.18
N TYR A 230 -2.22 -6.42 4.34
CA TYR A 230 -1.74 -6.84 5.64
C TYR A 230 -0.46 -6.08 5.96
N CYS A 231 -0.39 -5.48 7.15
CA CYS A 231 0.78 -4.74 7.62
C CYS A 231 1.38 -5.47 8.81
N LEU A 232 2.59 -5.99 8.64
CA LEU A 232 3.40 -6.56 9.69
C LEU A 232 4.47 -5.55 10.12
N ASP A 233 4.53 -5.25 11.40
CA ASP A 233 5.59 -4.43 11.99
C ASP A 233 6.51 -5.34 12.83
N ASP A 234 7.81 -5.30 12.58
CA ASP A 234 8.81 -6.07 13.32
C ASP A 234 9.00 -5.56 14.76
N ASP A 235 8.36 -4.43 15.07
CA ASP A 235 8.35 -3.92 16.43
C ASP A 235 7.62 -4.86 17.40
N LEU A 236 8.34 -5.37 18.40
CA LEU A 236 7.78 -6.28 19.40
C LEU A 236 6.64 -5.66 20.22
N PHE A 237 6.65 -4.34 20.38
CA PHE A 237 5.64 -3.64 21.19
C PHE A 237 4.36 -3.32 20.40
N VAL A 238 4.35 -3.60 19.11
CA VAL A 238 3.17 -3.50 18.24
C VAL A 238 2.56 -4.88 18.07
N SER A 239 1.30 -5.03 18.45
CA SER A 239 0.60 -6.31 18.23
C SER A 239 0.31 -6.48 16.74
N PRO A 240 0.62 -7.63 16.13
CA PRO A 240 0.19 -7.90 14.76
C PRO A 240 -1.33 -7.93 14.65
N SER A 241 -1.87 -7.64 13.49
CA SER A 241 -3.27 -7.89 13.18
C SER A 241 -3.54 -9.39 13.06
N ALA A 242 -4.81 -9.80 13.15
CA ALA A 242 -5.19 -11.20 12.91
C ALA A 242 -4.79 -11.62 11.49
N PRO A 243 -4.39 -12.88 11.27
CA PRO A 243 -4.05 -13.36 9.94
C PRO A 243 -5.26 -13.24 8.99
N PRO A 244 -5.02 -12.88 7.72
CA PRO A 244 -6.10 -12.78 6.74
C PRO A 244 -6.62 -14.17 6.37
N SER A 245 -7.94 -14.25 6.05
CA SER A 245 -8.53 -15.48 5.54
C SER A 245 -8.38 -15.56 4.02
N ALA A 246 -8.02 -16.73 3.51
CA ALA A 246 -8.00 -17.02 2.08
C ALA A 246 -9.40 -16.91 1.45
N ASP A 247 -10.49 -17.05 2.22
CA ASP A 247 -11.87 -16.90 1.74
C ASP A 247 -12.24 -15.45 1.36
N THR A 248 -11.39 -14.50 1.68
CA THR A 248 -11.57 -13.09 1.25
C THR A 248 -11.08 -12.82 -0.17
N LEU A 249 -10.47 -13.81 -0.82
CA LEU A 249 -9.99 -13.78 -2.19
C LEU A 249 -10.98 -14.48 -3.13
N SER A 250 -10.82 -14.28 -4.43
CA SER A 250 -11.75 -14.76 -5.44
C SER A 250 -11.43 -16.19 -5.89
N TRP A 251 -12.36 -17.10 -5.65
CA TRP A 251 -12.24 -18.52 -5.98
C TRP A 251 -13.33 -18.95 -6.94
N GLU A 252 -13.03 -19.92 -7.80
CA GLU A 252 -14.02 -20.61 -8.64
C GLU A 252 -13.89 -22.13 -8.52
N PRO A 253 -15.01 -22.88 -8.61
CA PRO A 253 -14.94 -24.33 -8.68
C PRO A 253 -14.30 -24.77 -9.99
N HIS A 254 -13.42 -25.74 -9.89
CA HIS A 254 -12.76 -26.36 -11.04
C HIS A 254 -12.84 -27.88 -10.94
N THR A 255 -13.36 -28.51 -11.97
CA THR A 255 -13.50 -29.95 -12.02
C THR A 255 -12.47 -30.53 -12.98
N TYR A 256 -11.74 -31.53 -12.54
CA TYR A 256 -10.86 -32.31 -13.40
C TYR A 256 -11.10 -33.79 -13.20
N THR A 257 -10.77 -34.59 -14.21
CA THR A 257 -10.84 -36.02 -14.11
C THR A 257 -9.48 -36.60 -13.76
N ASP A 258 -9.41 -37.40 -12.73
CA ASP A 258 -8.16 -38.04 -12.30
C ASP A 258 -7.79 -39.23 -13.21
N ASP A 259 -6.66 -39.87 -12.94
CA ASP A 259 -6.16 -40.99 -13.72
C ASP A 259 -7.03 -42.23 -13.65
N TRP A 260 -7.98 -42.33 -12.72
CA TRP A 260 -8.95 -43.41 -12.57
C TRP A 260 -10.31 -43.09 -13.19
N GLY A 261 -10.48 -41.91 -13.78
CA GLY A 261 -11.71 -41.47 -14.40
C GLY A 261 -12.74 -40.88 -13.43
N GLU A 262 -12.35 -40.63 -12.18
CA GLU A 262 -13.18 -39.95 -11.19
C GLU A 262 -13.15 -38.43 -11.38
N SER A 263 -14.31 -37.80 -11.22
CA SER A 263 -14.44 -36.34 -11.31
C SER A 263 -14.15 -35.71 -9.93
N ILE A 264 -13.08 -34.97 -9.85
CA ILE A 264 -12.67 -34.27 -8.63
C ILE A 264 -12.93 -32.79 -8.79
N GLU A 265 -13.67 -32.21 -7.83
CA GLU A 265 -13.92 -30.76 -7.76
C GLU A 265 -12.95 -30.14 -6.75
N VAL A 266 -12.25 -29.09 -7.18
CA VAL A 266 -11.33 -28.26 -6.38
C VAL A 266 -11.67 -26.80 -6.57
N GLU A 267 -11.23 -25.96 -5.65
CA GLU A 267 -11.27 -24.51 -5.84
C GLU A 267 -9.93 -24.02 -6.41
N ARG A 268 -9.98 -23.08 -7.34
CA ARG A 268 -8.81 -22.38 -7.85
C ARG A 268 -9.05 -20.87 -7.86
N PRO A 269 -7.99 -20.04 -7.82
CA PRO A 269 -8.12 -18.59 -8.00
C PRO A 269 -8.81 -18.24 -9.33
N ILE A 270 -9.69 -17.24 -9.30
CA ILE A 270 -10.20 -16.63 -10.53
C ILE A 270 -9.10 -15.75 -11.12
N GLU A 271 -8.89 -15.83 -12.43
CA GLU A 271 -7.83 -15.11 -13.13
C GLU A 271 -8.40 -14.26 -14.27
N LEU A 272 -7.95 -13.01 -14.37
CA LEU A 272 -8.24 -12.12 -15.49
C LEU A 272 -7.19 -12.36 -16.57
N ARG A 273 -7.66 -12.79 -17.76
CA ARG A 273 -6.76 -13.16 -18.86
C ARG A 273 -6.04 -11.95 -19.42
N LEU A 274 -4.74 -12.13 -19.61
CA LEU A 274 -3.85 -11.19 -20.29
C LEU A 274 -3.45 -11.73 -21.66
N ILE A 275 -2.98 -10.86 -22.55
CA ILE A 275 -2.42 -11.28 -23.84
C ILE A 275 -1.06 -11.95 -23.62
N ASP A 276 -0.68 -12.87 -24.50
CA ASP A 276 0.55 -13.68 -24.36
C ASP A 276 1.85 -12.83 -24.22
N SER A 277 1.90 -11.65 -24.86
CA SER A 277 3.08 -10.77 -24.77
C SER A 277 3.18 -10.03 -23.44
N ALA A 278 2.11 -9.90 -22.66
CA ALA A 278 2.06 -9.10 -21.45
C ALA A 278 3.13 -9.49 -20.44
N ARG A 279 3.36 -10.80 -20.26
CA ARG A 279 4.37 -11.32 -19.34
C ARG A 279 5.79 -10.84 -19.71
N GLY A 280 6.13 -10.83 -21.00
CA GLY A 280 7.42 -10.33 -21.48
C GLY A 280 7.59 -8.82 -21.27
N GLU A 281 6.51 -8.07 -21.52
CA GLU A 281 6.51 -6.61 -21.34
C GLU A 281 6.59 -6.20 -19.86
N MET A 282 6.01 -7.00 -18.94
CA MET A 282 6.10 -6.77 -17.50
C MET A 282 7.53 -6.88 -16.95
N LEU A 283 8.43 -7.62 -17.62
CA LEU A 283 9.84 -7.70 -17.23
C LEU A 283 10.60 -6.36 -17.36
N GLU A 284 10.00 -5.36 -17.99
CA GLU A 284 10.51 -3.99 -17.99
C GLU A 284 10.39 -3.28 -16.63
N PHE A 285 9.63 -3.81 -15.67
CA PHE A 285 9.63 -3.31 -14.28
C PHE A 285 10.95 -3.67 -13.59
N SER A 286 11.98 -2.90 -13.86
CA SER A 286 13.35 -3.10 -13.37
C SER A 286 13.70 -2.11 -12.24
N ASP A 287 14.82 -2.38 -11.55
CA ASP A 287 15.41 -1.45 -10.58
C ASP A 287 15.77 -0.09 -11.20
N GLU A 288 16.23 -0.07 -12.45
CA GLU A 288 16.56 1.17 -13.16
C GLU A 288 15.30 2.03 -13.34
N ARG A 289 14.24 1.44 -13.91
CA ARG A 289 12.97 2.15 -14.10
C ARG A 289 12.33 2.59 -12.78
N TRP A 290 12.49 1.79 -11.71
CA TRP A 290 12.06 2.17 -10.37
C TRP A 290 12.85 3.36 -9.83
N THR A 291 14.16 3.40 -10.05
CA THR A 291 15.02 4.51 -9.62
C THR A 291 14.65 5.82 -10.32
N ASP A 292 14.44 5.77 -11.63
CA ASP A 292 13.97 6.91 -12.43
C ASP A 292 12.61 7.40 -11.94
N PHE A 293 11.70 6.49 -11.69
CA PHE A 293 10.39 6.81 -11.14
C PHE A 293 10.49 7.46 -9.74
N LYS A 294 11.33 6.96 -8.86
CA LYS A 294 11.56 7.58 -7.53
C LYS A 294 12.10 8.99 -7.65
N SER A 295 13.05 9.21 -8.56
CA SER A 295 13.55 10.55 -8.86
C SER A 295 12.44 11.49 -9.36
N ALA A 296 11.52 10.98 -10.18
CA ALA A 296 10.37 11.75 -10.63
C ALA A 296 9.39 12.12 -9.49
N LEU A 297 9.22 11.26 -8.48
CA LEU A 297 8.36 11.54 -7.32
C LEU A 297 8.87 12.70 -6.46
N ASP A 298 10.18 12.91 -6.42
CA ASP A 298 10.80 14.01 -5.68
C ASP A 298 10.67 15.36 -6.42
N SER A 299 10.15 15.35 -7.65
CA SER A 299 9.94 16.55 -8.46
C SER A 299 8.67 17.30 -8.08
N GLU A 300 8.69 18.62 -8.14
CA GLU A 300 7.50 19.46 -7.99
C GLU A 300 6.40 19.19 -9.04
N LEU A 301 6.73 18.51 -10.14
CA LEU A 301 5.76 18.14 -11.18
C LEU A 301 4.77 17.08 -10.71
N LEU A 302 5.22 16.12 -9.92
CA LEU A 302 4.41 15.04 -9.40
C LEU A 302 3.88 15.38 -8.01
N GLN A 303 2.82 16.18 -7.97
CA GLN A 303 2.14 16.46 -6.70
C GLN A 303 1.35 15.23 -6.21
N PRO A 304 1.21 15.04 -4.88
CA PRO A 304 0.51 13.91 -4.28
C PRO A 304 -0.87 13.56 -4.88
N PRO A 305 -1.71 14.55 -5.27
CA PRO A 305 -3.02 14.25 -5.86
C PRO A 305 -2.95 13.42 -7.15
N VAL A 306 -1.88 13.52 -7.96
CA VAL A 306 -1.76 12.75 -9.22
C VAL A 306 -1.75 11.26 -8.91
N MET A 307 -0.83 10.84 -8.06
CA MET A 307 -0.71 9.45 -7.61
C MET A 307 -1.99 8.97 -6.93
N HIS A 308 -2.50 9.76 -5.99
CA HIS A 308 -3.71 9.43 -5.24
C HIS A 308 -4.91 9.16 -6.16
N PHE A 309 -5.17 10.01 -7.15
CA PHE A 309 -6.33 9.83 -8.02
C PHE A 309 -6.15 8.71 -9.05
N VAL A 310 -4.93 8.41 -9.51
CA VAL A 310 -4.67 7.22 -10.33
C VAL A 310 -4.93 5.94 -9.54
N VAL A 311 -4.41 5.84 -8.32
CA VAL A 311 -4.65 4.68 -7.44
C VAL A 311 -6.13 4.60 -7.04
N ARG A 312 -6.80 5.71 -6.77
CA ARG A 312 -8.23 5.74 -6.49
C ARG A 312 -9.06 5.23 -7.68
N ALA A 313 -8.70 5.61 -8.90
CA ALA A 313 -9.36 5.12 -10.11
C ALA A 313 -9.20 3.60 -10.26
N PHE A 314 -8.02 3.08 -9.95
CA PHE A 314 -7.76 1.63 -9.91
C PHE A 314 -8.67 0.90 -8.90
N LEU A 315 -8.93 1.50 -7.74
CA LEU A 315 -9.75 0.90 -6.68
C LEU A 315 -11.27 1.10 -6.88
N ALA A 316 -11.66 2.01 -7.77
CA ALA A 316 -13.05 2.37 -8.00
C ALA A 316 -13.67 1.60 -9.17
N ASN A 317 -15.01 1.64 -9.26
CA ASN A 317 -15.77 1.07 -10.37
C ASN A 317 -16.81 2.08 -10.87
N GLY A 318 -17.27 1.89 -12.11
CA GLY A 318 -18.37 2.66 -12.68
C GLY A 318 -18.10 4.15 -12.76
N ILE A 319 -19.03 4.95 -12.23
CA ILE A 319 -18.91 6.41 -12.29
C ILE A 319 -17.75 6.95 -11.46
N ASP A 320 -17.46 6.35 -10.32
CA ASP A 320 -16.37 6.80 -9.43
C ASP A 320 -15.01 6.59 -10.09
N GLU A 321 -14.83 5.49 -10.83
CA GLU A 321 -13.65 5.23 -11.65
C GLU A 321 -13.48 6.32 -12.72
N PHE A 322 -14.55 6.58 -13.49
CA PHE A 322 -14.55 7.62 -14.53
C PHE A 322 -14.19 9.00 -13.97
N MET A 323 -14.81 9.37 -12.85
CA MET A 323 -14.55 10.63 -12.16
C MET A 323 -13.11 10.74 -11.66
N ALA A 324 -12.58 9.67 -11.11
CA ALA A 324 -11.21 9.64 -10.59
C ALA A 324 -10.17 9.77 -11.72
N HIS A 325 -10.38 9.12 -12.86
CA HIS A 325 -9.49 9.29 -14.04
C HIS A 325 -9.45 10.75 -14.53
N LEU A 326 -10.59 11.41 -14.65
CA LEU A 326 -10.61 12.81 -15.07
C LEU A 326 -9.97 13.73 -14.03
N THR A 327 -10.18 13.43 -12.73
CA THR A 327 -9.53 14.19 -11.66
C THR A 327 -8.01 13.97 -11.67
N ALA A 328 -7.53 12.76 -12.00
CA ALA A 328 -6.10 12.51 -12.19
C ALA A 328 -5.49 13.37 -13.31
N ILE A 329 -6.18 13.51 -14.45
CA ILE A 329 -5.74 14.38 -15.55
C ILE A 329 -5.70 15.86 -15.10
N GLU A 330 -6.73 16.33 -14.39
CA GLU A 330 -6.76 17.70 -13.84
C GLU A 330 -5.64 17.92 -12.81
N ALA A 331 -5.40 16.96 -11.93
CA ALA A 331 -4.31 17.02 -10.97
C ALA A 331 -2.93 17.03 -11.65
N ALA A 332 -2.77 16.27 -12.75
CA ALA A 332 -1.53 16.20 -13.52
C ALA A 332 -1.23 17.51 -14.24
N LEU A 333 -2.20 18.08 -14.92
CA LEU A 333 -1.99 19.14 -15.92
C LEU A 333 -2.65 20.49 -15.57
N GLY A 334 -3.38 20.59 -14.46
CA GLY A 334 -3.98 21.82 -13.97
C GLY A 334 -3.03 22.68 -13.14
N LEU A 335 -3.23 23.99 -13.17
CA LEU A 335 -2.59 24.95 -12.28
C LEU A 335 -3.66 25.77 -11.54
N GLN A 336 -3.38 26.12 -10.30
CA GLN A 336 -4.25 27.00 -9.52
C GLN A 336 -4.46 28.36 -10.23
N THR A 337 -3.42 28.86 -10.91
CA THR A 337 -3.44 30.11 -11.68
C THR A 337 -4.40 30.05 -12.88
N ASP A 338 -4.76 28.87 -13.39
CA ASP A 338 -5.74 28.73 -14.50
C ASP A 338 -7.13 29.24 -14.10
N HIS A 339 -7.47 29.20 -12.83
CA HIS A 339 -8.74 29.69 -12.31
C HIS A 339 -8.74 31.19 -11.97
N ASN A 340 -7.54 31.84 -12.02
CA ASN A 340 -7.41 33.27 -11.76
C ASN A 340 -7.60 34.08 -13.05
N PRO A 341 -8.65 34.91 -13.19
CA PRO A 341 -8.90 35.70 -14.40
C PRO A 341 -7.77 36.68 -14.75
N LYS A 342 -7.08 37.22 -13.75
CA LYS A 342 -5.96 38.15 -13.96
C LYS A 342 -4.74 37.41 -14.54
N ALA A 343 -4.38 36.25 -13.99
CA ALA A 343 -3.28 35.45 -14.48
C ALA A 343 -3.55 34.94 -15.91
N ARG A 344 -4.76 34.49 -16.22
CA ARG A 344 -5.15 34.06 -17.58
C ARG A 344 -5.00 35.13 -18.64
N LYS A 345 -5.29 36.40 -18.29
CA LYS A 345 -5.15 37.51 -19.25
C LYS A 345 -3.72 37.75 -19.70
N LEU A 346 -2.74 37.37 -18.91
CA LEU A 346 -1.32 37.56 -19.20
C LEU A 346 -0.76 36.51 -20.17
N HIS A 347 -1.39 35.32 -20.21
CA HIS A 347 -0.88 34.18 -20.97
C HIS A 347 -2.05 33.39 -21.58
N HIS A 348 -2.17 33.38 -22.92
CA HIS A 348 -3.27 32.74 -23.65
C HIS A 348 -4.68 33.15 -23.18
N PRO A 349 -5.07 34.44 -23.27
CA PRO A 349 -6.32 34.95 -22.67
C PRO A 349 -7.60 34.29 -23.22
N ASN A 350 -7.55 33.76 -24.43
CA ASN A 350 -8.67 33.12 -25.12
C ASN A 350 -8.88 31.65 -24.72
N ILE A 351 -7.94 31.06 -23.93
CA ILE A 351 -8.03 29.68 -23.49
C ILE A 351 -8.56 29.64 -22.06
N GLY A 352 -9.78 29.14 -21.87
CA GLY A 352 -10.40 28.97 -20.55
C GLY A 352 -9.72 27.88 -19.70
N ALA A 353 -9.95 27.86 -18.38
CA ALA A 353 -9.28 26.97 -17.44
C ALA A 353 -9.33 25.49 -17.86
N THR A 354 -10.50 24.97 -18.13
CA THR A 354 -10.67 23.56 -18.59
C THR A 354 -9.96 23.28 -19.90
N LYS A 355 -10.05 24.20 -20.87
CA LYS A 355 -9.35 24.05 -22.15
C LYS A 355 -7.83 24.03 -22.00
N ARG A 356 -7.27 24.70 -20.99
CA ARG A 356 -5.82 24.69 -20.72
C ARG A 356 -5.33 23.29 -20.35
N VAL A 357 -6.10 22.54 -19.58
CA VAL A 357 -5.77 21.15 -19.26
C VAL A 357 -5.74 20.30 -20.52
N GLY A 358 -6.75 20.41 -21.40
CA GLY A 358 -6.79 19.67 -22.67
C GLY A 358 -5.64 20.06 -23.61
N VAL A 359 -5.33 21.36 -23.70
CA VAL A 359 -4.21 21.86 -24.53
C VAL A 359 -2.85 21.36 -24.03
N ARG A 360 -2.62 21.34 -22.71
CA ARG A 360 -1.42 20.75 -22.13
C ARG A 360 -1.35 19.25 -22.37
N LEU A 361 -2.50 18.56 -22.29
CA LEU A 361 -2.60 17.14 -22.57
C LEU A 361 -2.22 16.85 -24.03
N ALA A 362 -2.77 17.60 -24.97
CA ALA A 362 -2.40 17.49 -26.40
C ALA A 362 -0.89 17.65 -26.61
N SER A 363 -0.26 18.64 -25.95
CA SER A 363 1.18 18.83 -26.01
C SER A 363 1.99 17.71 -25.36
N ALA A 364 1.53 17.21 -24.20
CA ALA A 364 2.22 16.14 -23.48
C ALA A 364 2.20 14.81 -24.25
N LEU A 365 1.16 14.58 -25.04
CA LEU A 365 0.97 13.38 -25.87
C LEU A 365 1.38 13.54 -27.33
N ASP A 366 1.75 14.76 -27.74
CA ASP A 366 1.98 15.16 -29.14
C ASP A 366 0.79 14.77 -30.06
N ASP A 367 -0.44 14.94 -29.56
CA ASP A 367 -1.68 14.58 -30.24
C ASP A 367 -2.74 15.66 -30.02
N ALA A 368 -3.06 16.42 -31.07
CA ALA A 368 -4.08 17.47 -31.00
C ALA A 368 -5.46 16.95 -30.65
N SER A 369 -5.81 15.74 -31.06
CA SER A 369 -7.13 15.12 -30.80
C SER A 369 -7.37 14.85 -29.31
N ALA A 370 -6.33 14.71 -28.51
CA ALA A 370 -6.43 14.51 -27.07
C ALA A 370 -7.13 15.68 -26.34
N ALA A 371 -7.00 16.92 -26.87
CA ALA A 371 -7.68 18.08 -26.29
C ALA A 371 -9.19 17.99 -26.44
N ASP A 372 -9.68 17.63 -27.63
CA ASP A 372 -11.10 17.51 -27.92
C ASP A 372 -11.71 16.31 -27.16
N LEU A 373 -11.01 15.18 -27.16
CA LEU A 373 -11.44 14.01 -26.41
C LEU A 373 -11.54 14.32 -24.90
N TYR A 374 -10.57 15.02 -24.34
CA TYR A 374 -10.64 15.44 -22.93
C TYR A 374 -11.83 16.39 -22.69
N ALA A 375 -12.07 17.34 -23.59
CA ALA A 375 -13.19 18.27 -23.47
C ALA A 375 -14.54 17.53 -23.46
N ASP A 376 -14.73 16.55 -24.32
CA ASP A 376 -15.94 15.71 -24.36
C ASP A 376 -16.16 14.94 -23.05
N LEU A 377 -15.11 14.30 -22.55
CA LEU A 377 -15.15 13.56 -21.29
C LEU A 377 -15.42 14.51 -20.09
N PHE A 378 -14.80 15.69 -20.08
CA PHE A 378 -15.01 16.68 -19.05
C PHE A 378 -16.46 17.21 -19.06
N ASN A 379 -17.06 17.41 -20.22
CA ASN A 379 -18.46 17.83 -20.35
C ASN A 379 -19.42 16.79 -19.74
N LEU A 380 -19.16 15.50 -19.92
CA LEU A 380 -19.93 14.42 -19.28
C LEU A 380 -19.81 14.47 -17.77
N ARG A 381 -18.57 14.63 -17.25
CA ARG A 381 -18.32 14.79 -15.81
C ARG A 381 -19.06 16.01 -15.26
N SER A 382 -18.97 17.15 -15.95
CA SER A 382 -19.62 18.38 -15.57
C SER A 382 -21.15 18.24 -15.54
N ALA A 383 -21.74 17.58 -16.54
CA ALA A 383 -23.16 17.31 -16.58
C ALA A 383 -23.62 16.47 -15.38
N PHE A 384 -22.86 15.43 -15.02
CA PHE A 384 -23.14 14.58 -13.86
C PHE A 384 -23.07 15.38 -12.56
N ILE A 385 -21.98 16.14 -12.31
CA ILE A 385 -21.77 16.89 -11.05
C ILE A 385 -22.86 17.95 -10.86
N HIS A 386 -23.26 18.63 -11.93
CA HIS A 386 -24.24 19.71 -11.86
C HIS A 386 -25.70 19.25 -11.99
N GLY A 387 -25.96 17.94 -11.96
CA GLY A 387 -27.30 17.37 -11.99
C GLY A 387 -28.12 17.82 -13.20
N ARG A 388 -27.50 18.04 -14.37
CA ARG A 388 -28.21 18.42 -15.58
C ARG A 388 -29.12 17.27 -16.00
N GLY A 389 -30.43 17.55 -16.15
CA GLY A 389 -31.39 16.55 -16.63
C GLY A 389 -30.99 15.98 -17.99
N GLY A 390 -31.19 14.68 -18.20
CA GLY A 390 -30.86 14.02 -19.46
C GLY A 390 -29.41 13.56 -19.59
N ILE A 391 -28.74 13.20 -18.48
CA ILE A 391 -27.40 12.59 -18.53
C ILE A 391 -27.46 11.30 -19.33
N GLU A 392 -26.80 11.29 -20.47
CA GLU A 392 -26.64 10.09 -21.27
C GLU A 392 -25.78 9.04 -20.54
N LYS A 393 -26.00 7.77 -20.87
CA LYS A 393 -25.16 6.68 -20.37
C LYS A 393 -23.73 6.88 -20.86
N ILE A 394 -22.76 6.75 -19.95
CA ILE A 394 -21.34 6.77 -20.33
C ILE A 394 -21.03 5.43 -21.02
N SER A 395 -20.70 5.50 -22.30
CA SER A 395 -20.37 4.29 -23.07
C SER A 395 -19.06 3.68 -22.59
N THR A 396 -18.89 2.39 -22.84
CA THR A 396 -17.64 1.65 -22.59
C THR A 396 -16.45 2.34 -23.26
N GLN A 397 -16.61 2.79 -24.52
CA GLN A 397 -15.56 3.52 -25.24
C GLN A 397 -15.13 4.79 -24.51
N LYS A 398 -16.06 5.57 -23.96
CA LYS A 398 -15.74 6.78 -23.18
C LYS A 398 -15.01 6.45 -21.86
N ARG A 399 -15.38 5.36 -21.21
CA ARG A 399 -14.67 4.86 -20.02
C ARG A 399 -13.23 4.47 -20.35
N VAL A 400 -13.04 3.67 -21.40
CA VAL A 400 -11.71 3.25 -21.88
C VAL A 400 -10.86 4.47 -22.26
N SER A 401 -11.46 5.44 -22.96
CA SER A 401 -10.77 6.69 -23.32
C SER A 401 -10.31 7.49 -22.10
N ALA A 402 -11.14 7.59 -21.06
CA ALA A 402 -10.77 8.28 -19.83
C ALA A 402 -9.59 7.60 -19.12
N ARG A 403 -9.60 6.26 -19.01
CA ARG A 403 -8.50 5.46 -18.45
C ARG A 403 -7.20 5.70 -19.20
N ARG A 404 -7.26 5.54 -20.52
CA ARG A 404 -6.09 5.71 -21.40
C ARG A 404 -5.50 7.10 -21.29
N LEU A 405 -6.32 8.14 -21.36
CA LEU A 405 -5.83 9.51 -21.23
C LEU A 405 -5.21 9.77 -19.85
N ALA A 406 -5.79 9.25 -18.77
CA ALA A 406 -5.24 9.43 -17.43
C ALA A 406 -3.88 8.72 -17.28
N ALA A 407 -3.76 7.47 -17.74
CA ALA A 407 -2.52 6.71 -17.71
C ALA A 407 -1.43 7.39 -18.55
N MET A 408 -1.77 7.85 -19.79
CA MET A 408 -0.84 8.55 -20.66
C MET A 408 -0.41 9.90 -20.08
N ALA A 409 -1.34 10.68 -19.50
CA ALA A 409 -1.01 11.95 -18.84
C ALA A 409 -0.07 11.75 -17.65
N ALA A 410 -0.34 10.76 -16.80
CA ALA A 410 0.52 10.43 -15.67
C ALA A 410 1.91 9.97 -16.12
N SER A 411 1.99 9.07 -17.13
CA SER A 411 3.26 8.60 -17.69
C SER A 411 4.09 9.71 -18.32
N ALA A 412 3.46 10.60 -19.11
CA ALA A 412 4.13 11.74 -19.70
C ALA A 412 4.69 12.69 -18.64
N LEU A 413 3.93 12.91 -17.55
CA LEU A 413 4.37 13.76 -16.45
C LEU A 413 5.53 13.13 -15.68
N VAL A 414 5.51 11.82 -15.45
CA VAL A 414 6.63 11.07 -14.82
C VAL A 414 7.88 11.17 -15.67
N THR A 415 7.77 10.96 -16.99
CA THR A 415 8.88 11.09 -17.92
C THR A 415 9.45 12.53 -17.93
N GLN A 416 8.58 13.53 -17.92
CA GLN A 416 9.03 14.94 -17.86
C GLN A 416 9.71 15.25 -16.52
N ALA A 417 9.20 14.71 -15.41
CA ALA A 417 9.72 14.91 -14.07
C ALA A 417 11.11 14.27 -13.89
N SER A 418 11.35 13.11 -14.46
CA SER A 418 12.66 12.44 -14.39
C SER A 418 13.75 13.17 -15.23
N GLN A 419 13.34 13.99 -16.19
CA GLN A 419 14.25 14.68 -17.13
C GLN A 419 14.46 16.17 -16.79
N SER A 420 13.70 16.75 -15.88
CA SER A 420 13.69 18.19 -15.65
C SER A 420 13.65 18.55 -14.16
N THR A 421 14.48 19.51 -13.78
CA THR A 421 14.48 20.15 -12.44
C THR A 421 13.68 21.46 -12.42
N GLN A 422 12.89 21.72 -13.46
CA GLN A 422 12.10 22.95 -13.59
C GLN A 422 10.89 22.93 -12.64
N THR A 423 10.42 24.12 -12.28
CA THR A 423 9.18 24.26 -11.50
C THR A 423 7.96 23.81 -12.30
N ARG A 424 6.93 23.36 -11.59
CA ARG A 424 5.67 22.91 -12.19
C ARG A 424 5.03 23.97 -13.09
N GLU A 425 4.99 25.22 -12.63
CA GLU A 425 4.42 26.35 -13.38
C GLU A 425 5.11 26.53 -14.71
N ARG A 426 6.44 26.41 -14.76
CA ARG A 426 7.21 26.58 -15.96
C ARG A 426 6.96 25.46 -16.97
N VAL A 427 7.05 24.21 -16.53
CA VAL A 427 6.80 23.05 -17.40
C VAL A 427 5.39 23.06 -17.96
N LEU A 428 4.38 23.28 -17.12
CA LEU A 428 2.99 23.35 -17.57
C LEU A 428 2.71 24.60 -18.42
N GLY A 429 3.47 25.68 -18.23
CA GLY A 429 3.46 26.85 -19.13
C GLY A 429 3.98 26.51 -20.52
N GLU A 430 5.14 25.86 -20.60
CA GLU A 430 5.73 25.40 -21.87
C GLU A 430 4.83 24.41 -22.61
N LEU A 431 4.19 23.48 -21.88
CA LEU A 431 3.19 22.57 -22.46
C LEU A 431 1.97 23.32 -23.00
N LEU A 432 1.53 24.38 -22.34
CA LEU A 432 0.43 25.22 -22.84
C LEU A 432 0.81 25.94 -24.11
N ASP A 433 2.02 26.50 -24.20
CA ASP A 433 2.51 27.21 -25.41
C ASP A 433 2.58 26.28 -26.61
N LYS A 434 3.23 25.12 -26.46
CA LYS A 434 3.35 24.11 -27.51
C LYS A 434 1.98 23.57 -27.93
N GLY A 435 1.13 23.26 -26.97
CA GLY A 435 -0.20 22.71 -27.23
C GLY A 435 -1.12 23.73 -27.93
N ALA A 436 -1.03 25.03 -27.59
CA ALA A 436 -1.80 26.04 -28.26
C ALA A 436 -1.45 26.14 -29.75
N GLN A 437 -0.19 25.93 -30.11
CA GLN A 437 0.26 25.89 -31.53
C GLN A 437 -0.21 24.59 -32.22
N LEU A 438 -0.22 23.47 -31.51
CA LEU A 438 -0.64 22.18 -32.04
C LEU A 438 -2.14 22.11 -32.33
N VAL A 439 -2.97 22.64 -31.43
CA VAL A 439 -4.44 22.63 -31.56
C VAL A 439 -4.95 23.74 -32.52
N ALA A 440 -4.13 24.76 -32.83
CA ALA A 440 -4.49 25.81 -33.79
C ALA A 440 -4.29 25.42 -35.26
N LYS A 441 -3.59 24.33 -35.53
CA LYS A 441 -3.37 23.75 -36.86
C LYS A 441 -4.54 22.86 -37.27
#